data_bf4c99ef3b687240f18b0efba65de849
#
_entry.id   bf4c99ef3b687240f18b0efba65de849
#
_cell.length_a   1.000
_cell.length_b   1.000
_cell.length_c   1.000
_cell.angle_alpha   90.00
_cell.angle_beta   90.00
_cell.angle_gamma   90.00
#
_symmetry.space_group_name_H-M   'P 1'
#
loop_
_entity.id
_entity.type
_entity.pdbx_description
1 polymer ?
#
loop_
_entity_poly.entity_id
_entity_poly.type
_entity_poly.pdbx_seq_one_letter_code
_entity_poly.pdbx_strand_id
1 'polypeptide(L)'
;DDCYTPPAVYDAVKKWVIDRFTLQDFKILRPFKPGGDYLTETYTADTVVIDNPPFSIYRQIIRNYLRLNVKFFLFAPALTLFVPDTMCQYVIINSVIKYENGAKVRTSFATNLISPESGINIIISKDLSDKIKKVQKQPQKVAKTQLPRGWFNSAQLLKFAGIGNYELEG
;
A
#
# COMPACT_ATOMS: atom_id res chain seq x y z
N ASP A 1 -11.47 2.41 -10.97
CA ASP A 1 -11.25 1.16 -10.20
C ASP A 1 -10.44 1.48 -8.94
N ASP A 2 -11.16 1.73 -7.85
CA ASP A 2 -10.56 2.21 -6.61
C ASP A 2 -9.90 1.04 -5.87
N CYS A 3 -8.57 1.04 -5.85
CA CYS A 3 -7.77 0.09 -5.07
C CYS A 3 -7.71 0.55 -3.61
N TYR A 4 -8.73 0.27 -2.81
CA TYR A 4 -8.67 0.63 -1.39
C TYR A 4 -7.66 -0.22 -0.63
N THR A 5 -6.83 0.46 0.15
CA THR A 5 -5.85 -0.19 1.01
C THR A 5 -6.55 -0.84 2.19
N PRO A 6 -6.32 -2.15 2.48
CA PRO A 6 -6.90 -2.79 3.66
C PRO A 6 -6.57 -2.02 4.94
N PRO A 7 -7.52 -1.84 5.86
CA PRO A 7 -7.33 -1.05 7.08
C PRO A 7 -6.08 -1.45 7.88
N ALA A 8 -5.85 -2.75 8.09
CA ALA A 8 -4.68 -3.23 8.83
C ALA A 8 -3.35 -2.87 8.16
N VAL A 9 -3.29 -2.85 6.81
CA VAL A 9 -2.10 -2.42 6.06
C VAL A 9 -1.92 -0.92 6.20
N TYR A 10 -3.00 -0.16 6.03
CA TYR A 10 -2.98 1.29 6.19
C TYR A 10 -2.50 1.70 7.60
N ASP A 11 -3.05 1.10 8.65
CA ASP A 11 -2.68 1.40 10.04
C ASP A 11 -1.22 1.07 10.33
N ALA A 12 -0.71 -0.06 9.80
CA ALA A 12 0.69 -0.42 9.94
C ALA A 12 1.62 0.60 9.27
N VAL A 13 1.28 1.07 8.06
CA VAL A 13 2.03 2.10 7.33
C VAL A 13 1.93 3.43 8.07
N LYS A 14 0.74 3.88 8.42
CA LYS A 14 0.50 5.13 9.16
C LYS A 14 1.33 5.18 10.44
N LYS A 15 1.27 4.13 11.25
CA LYS A 15 2.04 4.04 12.50
C LYS A 15 3.54 4.17 12.23
N TRP A 16 4.05 3.42 11.25
CA TRP A 16 5.46 3.47 10.89
C TRP A 16 5.90 4.88 10.45
N VAL A 17 5.07 5.55 9.63
CA VAL A 17 5.35 6.91 9.14
C VAL A 17 5.38 7.92 10.28
N ILE A 18 4.37 7.87 11.18
CA ILE A 18 4.30 8.75 12.34
C ILE A 18 5.54 8.59 13.22
N ASP A 19 5.91 7.35 13.54
CA ASP A 19 7.06 7.05 14.39
C ASP A 19 8.39 7.45 13.70
N ARG A 20 8.52 7.18 12.40
CA ARG A 20 9.76 7.41 11.65
C ARG A 20 10.06 8.88 11.40
N PHE A 21 9.03 9.70 11.18
CA PHE A 21 9.15 11.12 10.82
C PHE A 21 8.69 12.06 11.95
N THR A 22 8.42 11.55 13.12
CA THR A 22 8.04 12.34 14.31
C THR A 22 6.80 13.21 14.05
N LEU A 23 5.72 12.57 13.59
CA LEU A 23 4.48 13.25 13.16
C LEU A 23 3.34 13.13 14.18
N GLN A 24 3.64 12.93 15.48
CA GLN A 24 2.63 12.74 16.53
C GLN A 24 1.66 13.92 16.66
N ASP A 25 2.15 15.13 16.41
CA ASP A 25 1.38 16.37 16.52
C ASP A 25 0.73 16.79 15.19
N PHE A 26 0.88 16.01 14.13
CA PHE A 26 0.33 16.31 12.83
C PHE A 26 -1.07 15.70 12.64
N LYS A 27 -1.95 16.46 12.01
CA LYS A 27 -3.23 15.97 11.53
C LYS A 27 -3.03 15.15 10.26
N ILE A 28 -3.41 13.87 10.31
CA ILE A 28 -3.32 12.96 9.16
C ILE A 28 -4.56 13.14 8.27
N LEU A 29 -4.32 13.42 7.00
CA LEU A 29 -5.37 13.58 5.98
C LEU A 29 -5.40 12.38 5.03
N ARG A 30 -6.61 12.02 4.59
CA ARG A 30 -6.88 10.95 3.62
C ARG A 30 -7.83 11.42 2.53
N PRO A 31 -7.37 12.27 1.61
CA PRO A 31 -8.24 12.87 0.57
C PRO A 31 -8.68 11.88 -0.51
N PHE A 32 -8.04 10.70 -0.60
CA PHE A 32 -8.37 9.66 -1.60
C PHE A 32 -9.28 8.55 -1.05
N LYS A 33 -9.81 8.69 0.17
CA LYS A 33 -10.87 7.82 0.67
C LYS A 33 -12.20 8.10 -0.05
N PRO A 34 -13.17 7.17 -0.05
CA PRO A 34 -14.50 7.41 -0.63
C PRO A 34 -15.12 8.73 -0.16
N GLY A 35 -15.55 9.57 -1.09
CA GLY A 35 -16.13 10.88 -0.83
C GLY A 35 -15.12 11.99 -0.52
N GLY A 36 -13.82 11.72 -0.56
CA GLY A 36 -12.77 12.75 -0.46
C GLY A 36 -12.44 13.37 -1.82
N ASP A 37 -11.91 14.58 -1.80
CA ASP A 37 -11.41 15.26 -2.98
C ASP A 37 -10.12 16.01 -2.64
N TYR A 38 -8.99 15.54 -3.19
CA TYR A 38 -7.68 16.11 -2.94
C TYR A 38 -7.48 17.54 -3.49
N LEU A 39 -8.36 18.01 -4.38
CA LEU A 39 -8.31 19.36 -4.94
C LEU A 39 -8.99 20.38 -4.03
N THR A 40 -9.98 19.97 -3.25
CA THR A 40 -10.77 20.82 -2.35
C THR A 40 -10.37 20.69 -0.88
N GLU A 41 -9.50 19.73 -0.55
CA GLU A 41 -9.00 19.53 0.81
C GLU A 41 -8.16 20.73 1.28
N THR A 42 -8.29 21.06 2.56
CA THR A 42 -7.50 22.14 3.17
C THR A 42 -6.21 21.61 3.76
N TYR A 43 -5.09 22.03 3.20
CA TYR A 43 -3.76 21.65 3.65
C TYR A 43 -3.12 22.81 4.44
N THR A 44 -2.72 22.51 5.68
CA THR A 44 -2.07 23.45 6.59
C THR A 44 -0.68 22.96 6.98
N ALA A 45 0.12 23.79 7.62
CA ALA A 45 1.50 23.44 7.98
C ALA A 45 1.60 22.27 8.96
N ASP A 46 0.53 22.01 9.74
CA ASP A 46 0.37 20.94 10.70
C ASP A 46 -0.36 19.70 10.13
N THR A 47 -0.59 19.67 8.81
CA THR A 47 -1.21 18.52 8.15
C THR A 47 -0.20 17.70 7.36
N VAL A 48 -0.44 16.39 7.26
CA VAL A 48 0.28 15.47 6.38
C VAL A 48 -0.68 14.49 5.73
N VAL A 49 -0.51 14.28 4.44
CA VAL A 49 -1.29 13.28 3.69
C VAL A 49 -0.59 11.93 3.78
N ILE A 50 -1.26 10.93 4.37
CA ILE A 50 -0.84 9.53 4.31
C ILE A 50 -1.96 8.77 3.66
N ASP A 51 -1.83 8.46 2.35
CA ASP A 51 -2.94 7.86 1.61
C ASP A 51 -2.50 7.11 0.35
N ASN A 52 -3.44 6.41 -0.25
CA ASN A 52 -3.26 5.65 -1.48
C ASN A 52 -3.99 6.37 -2.64
N PRO A 53 -3.27 7.16 -3.46
CA PRO A 53 -3.88 7.87 -4.56
C PRO A 53 -4.19 6.95 -5.73
N PRO A 54 -5.13 7.35 -6.64
CA PRO A 54 -5.33 6.67 -7.90
C PRO A 54 -4.02 6.65 -8.71
N PHE A 55 -3.55 5.44 -9.08
CA PHE A 55 -2.26 5.27 -9.75
C PHE A 55 -2.20 5.90 -11.14
N SER A 56 -3.34 6.04 -11.80
CA SER A 56 -3.44 6.70 -13.11
C SER A 56 -3.03 8.17 -13.12
N ILE A 57 -3.25 8.88 -12.00
CA ILE A 57 -2.93 10.30 -11.85
C ILE A 57 -1.85 10.56 -10.78
N TYR A 58 -1.20 9.52 -10.30
CA TYR A 58 -0.19 9.56 -9.24
C TYR A 58 0.88 10.64 -9.45
N ARG A 59 1.47 10.73 -10.66
CA ARG A 59 2.52 11.71 -10.97
C ARG A 59 1.99 13.16 -10.91
N GLN A 60 0.74 13.37 -11.33
CA GLN A 60 0.10 14.68 -11.27
C GLN A 60 -0.12 15.11 -9.82
N ILE A 61 -0.58 14.20 -8.97
CA ILE A 61 -0.79 14.45 -7.54
C ILE A 61 0.52 14.85 -6.87
N ILE A 62 1.61 14.11 -7.09
CA ILE A 62 2.92 14.45 -6.51
C ILE A 62 3.39 15.83 -6.94
N ARG A 63 3.33 16.15 -8.23
CA ARG A 63 3.72 17.49 -8.71
C ARG A 63 2.87 18.59 -8.08
N ASN A 64 1.57 18.37 -7.93
CA ASN A 64 0.67 19.31 -7.28
C ASN A 64 1.02 19.51 -5.80
N TYR A 65 1.24 18.43 -5.06
CA TYR A 65 1.60 18.51 -3.64
C TYR A 65 2.96 19.18 -3.41
N LEU A 66 3.96 18.89 -4.24
CA LEU A 66 5.26 19.58 -4.16
C LEU A 66 5.11 21.07 -4.46
N ARG A 67 4.34 21.44 -5.48
CA ARG A 67 4.08 22.86 -5.83
C ARG A 67 3.36 23.62 -4.72
N LEU A 68 2.44 22.96 -4.01
CA LEU A 68 1.67 23.54 -2.91
C LEU A 68 2.35 23.38 -1.54
N ASN A 69 3.55 22.78 -1.50
CA ASN A 69 4.29 22.47 -0.27
C ASN A 69 3.48 21.62 0.73
N VAL A 70 2.64 20.73 0.21
CA VAL A 70 1.89 19.76 1.03
C VAL A 70 2.81 18.65 1.46
N LYS A 71 2.84 18.32 2.76
CA LYS A 71 3.57 17.16 3.27
C LYS A 71 2.83 15.88 2.95
N PHE A 72 3.52 14.88 2.43
CA PHE A 72 2.88 13.63 2.03
C PHE A 72 3.75 12.39 2.20
N PHE A 73 3.06 11.25 2.36
CA PHE A 73 3.57 9.90 2.23
C PHE A 73 2.52 9.07 1.47
N LEU A 74 2.78 8.79 0.20
CA LEU A 74 1.80 8.18 -0.70
C LEU A 74 2.21 6.78 -1.11
N PHE A 75 1.23 5.87 -1.12
CA PHE A 75 1.38 4.57 -1.75
C PHE A 75 1.61 4.73 -3.25
N ALA A 76 2.48 3.92 -3.81
CA ALA A 76 2.82 3.96 -5.22
C ALA A 76 3.14 2.58 -5.78
N PRO A 77 2.78 2.28 -7.04
CA PRO A 77 3.19 1.04 -7.67
C PRO A 77 4.71 1.05 -7.90
N ALA A 78 5.40 -0.02 -7.50
CA ALA A 78 6.86 -0.07 -7.56
C ALA A 78 7.43 0.09 -8.98
N LEU A 79 6.68 -0.33 -10.01
CA LEU A 79 7.12 -0.23 -11.41
C LEU A 79 7.11 1.20 -11.96
N THR A 80 6.28 2.08 -11.42
CA THR A 80 6.12 3.48 -11.88
C THR A 80 6.42 4.47 -10.75
N LEU A 81 7.19 4.04 -9.77
CA LEU A 81 7.46 4.76 -8.53
C LEU A 81 8.07 6.15 -8.76
N PHE A 82 9.09 6.21 -9.61
CA PHE A 82 9.87 7.43 -9.79
C PHE A 82 9.14 8.49 -10.62
N VAL A 83 9.12 9.72 -10.10
CA VAL A 83 8.55 10.89 -10.78
C VAL A 83 9.71 11.78 -11.21
N PRO A 84 10.06 11.81 -12.49
CA PRO A 84 11.16 12.61 -13.01
C PRO A 84 10.96 14.11 -12.74
N ASP A 85 12.06 14.84 -12.68
CA ASP A 85 12.09 16.30 -12.57
C ASP A 85 11.36 16.84 -11.32
N THR A 86 11.44 16.08 -10.22
CA THR A 86 10.86 16.48 -8.93
C THR A 86 11.85 16.23 -7.80
N MET A 87 11.65 16.98 -6.69
CA MET A 87 12.35 16.74 -5.42
C MET A 87 11.69 15.64 -4.56
N CYS A 88 10.93 14.75 -5.19
CA CYS A 88 10.29 13.65 -4.52
C CYS A 88 11.31 12.62 -4.04
N GLN A 89 11.09 12.09 -2.86
CA GLN A 89 11.91 11.07 -2.22
C GLN A 89 11.10 9.78 -2.11
N TYR A 90 11.76 8.66 -1.82
CA TYR A 90 11.12 7.35 -1.92
C TYR A 90 11.45 6.45 -0.75
N VAL A 91 10.45 5.66 -0.31
CA VAL A 91 10.65 4.54 0.61
C VAL A 91 10.34 3.25 -0.12
N ILE A 92 11.36 2.44 -0.31
CA ILE A 92 11.27 1.18 -1.07
C ILE A 92 11.11 0.01 -0.11
N ILE A 93 10.13 -0.83 -0.38
CA ILE A 93 9.86 -2.06 0.36
C ILE A 93 9.76 -3.27 -0.58
N ASN A 94 10.03 -4.46 -0.06
CA ASN A 94 9.81 -5.71 -0.78
C ASN A 94 8.51 -6.37 -0.31
N SER A 95 7.38 -5.75 -0.63
CA SER A 95 6.06 -6.28 -0.32
C SER A 95 5.09 -6.14 -1.48
N VAL A 96 4.21 -7.12 -1.59
CA VAL A 96 3.01 -7.06 -2.43
C VAL A 96 1.84 -6.76 -1.51
N ILE A 97 1.10 -5.70 -1.79
CA ILE A 97 -0.15 -5.40 -1.09
C ILE A 97 -1.31 -6.01 -1.87
N LYS A 98 -2.15 -6.77 -1.16
CA LYS A 98 -3.43 -7.23 -1.67
C LYS A 98 -4.48 -6.18 -1.29
N TYR A 99 -4.97 -5.45 -2.27
CA TYR A 99 -6.00 -4.43 -2.11
C TYR A 99 -7.40 -5.04 -1.96
N GLU A 100 -8.37 -4.27 -1.49
CA GLU A 100 -9.74 -4.76 -1.21
C GLU A 100 -10.46 -5.28 -2.44
N ASN A 101 -10.18 -4.71 -3.62
CA ASN A 101 -10.66 -5.22 -4.92
C ASN A 101 -10.00 -6.52 -5.38
N GLY A 102 -9.12 -7.11 -4.57
CA GLY A 102 -8.38 -8.34 -4.86
C GLY A 102 -7.10 -8.15 -5.68
N ALA A 103 -6.82 -6.96 -6.18
CA ALA A 103 -5.58 -6.66 -6.91
C ALA A 103 -4.36 -6.86 -6.01
N LYS A 104 -3.31 -7.46 -6.57
CA LYS A 104 -2.02 -7.66 -5.90
C LYS A 104 -0.98 -6.78 -6.57
N VAL A 105 -0.57 -5.72 -5.91
CA VAL A 105 0.38 -4.76 -6.45
C VAL A 105 1.65 -4.74 -5.62
N ARG A 106 2.80 -4.86 -6.28
CA ARG A 106 4.09 -4.58 -5.65
C ARG A 106 4.17 -3.09 -5.39
N THR A 107 4.18 -2.73 -4.11
CA THR A 107 3.99 -1.35 -3.64
C THR A 107 5.25 -0.85 -2.96
N SER A 108 5.55 0.41 -3.15
CA SER A 108 6.51 1.24 -2.41
C SER A 108 5.87 2.60 -2.12
N PHE A 109 6.64 3.60 -1.74
CA PHE A 109 6.06 4.89 -1.33
C PHE A 109 6.85 6.06 -1.89
N ALA A 110 6.14 7.15 -2.17
CA ALA A 110 6.72 8.46 -2.47
C ALA A 110 6.44 9.42 -1.33
N THR A 111 7.39 10.30 -1.03
CA THR A 111 7.29 11.23 0.10
C THR A 111 8.12 12.49 -0.13
N ASN A 112 7.85 13.53 0.66
CA ASN A 112 8.72 14.70 0.84
C ASN A 112 9.04 14.94 2.33
N LEU A 113 8.91 13.91 3.15
CA LEU A 113 9.13 13.99 4.61
C LEU A 113 10.60 13.79 5.03
N ILE A 114 11.46 13.31 4.13
CA ILE A 114 12.88 13.15 4.42
C ILE A 114 13.52 14.54 4.38
N SER A 115 14.29 14.89 5.43
CA SER A 115 14.96 16.19 5.46
C SER A 115 15.89 16.34 4.25
N PRO A 116 15.77 17.42 3.46
CA PRO A 116 16.67 17.68 2.34
C PRO A 116 18.14 17.80 2.76
N GLU A 117 18.39 18.29 3.99
CA GLU A 117 19.73 18.44 4.56
C GLU A 117 20.44 17.10 4.80
N SER A 118 19.66 16.01 4.89
CA SER A 118 20.23 14.67 5.07
C SER A 118 20.95 14.13 3.83
N GLY A 119 20.68 14.70 2.65
CA GLY A 119 21.14 14.18 1.35
C GLY A 119 20.52 12.83 0.96
N ILE A 120 19.56 12.32 1.74
CA ILE A 120 18.92 11.02 1.50
C ILE A 120 17.73 11.20 0.58
N ASN A 121 17.73 10.53 -0.55
CA ASN A 121 16.62 10.52 -1.50
C ASN A 121 15.82 9.21 -1.49
N ILE A 122 16.42 8.11 -1.02
CA ILE A 122 15.81 6.79 -1.01
C ILE A 122 16.09 6.13 0.34
N ILE A 123 15.03 5.62 0.98
CA ILE A 123 15.11 4.74 2.13
C ILE A 123 14.68 3.34 1.70
N ILE A 124 15.49 2.32 1.96
CA ILE A 124 15.09 0.91 1.80
C ILE A 124 14.70 0.39 3.18
N SER A 125 13.43 0.02 3.35
CA SER A 125 12.90 -0.38 4.66
C SER A 125 12.45 -1.84 4.68
N LYS A 126 13.29 -2.69 5.27
CA LYS A 126 12.92 -4.07 5.61
C LYS A 126 11.88 -4.09 6.73
N ASP A 127 12.01 -3.23 7.73
CA ASP A 127 11.11 -3.16 8.88
C ASP A 127 9.65 -2.88 8.43
N LEU A 128 9.42 -1.86 7.60
CA LEU A 128 8.09 -1.57 7.05
C LEU A 128 7.57 -2.73 6.19
N SER A 129 8.44 -3.34 5.38
CA SER A 129 8.09 -4.51 4.58
C SER A 129 7.60 -5.66 5.46
N ASP A 130 8.30 -5.97 6.56
CA ASP A 130 7.96 -7.06 7.48
C ASP A 130 6.65 -6.76 8.25
N LYS A 131 6.43 -5.51 8.68
CA LYS A 131 5.18 -5.08 9.30
C LYS A 131 3.97 -5.30 8.38
N ILE A 132 4.06 -4.88 7.12
CA ILE A 132 3.00 -5.08 6.13
C ILE A 132 2.75 -6.58 5.90
N LYS A 133 3.80 -7.38 5.70
CA LYS A 133 3.68 -8.83 5.53
C LYS A 133 3.01 -9.50 6.72
N LYS A 134 3.33 -9.06 7.94
CA LYS A 134 2.77 -9.60 9.18
C LYS A 134 1.25 -9.38 9.25
N VAL A 135 0.77 -8.17 8.99
CA VAL A 135 -0.67 -7.86 9.06
C VAL A 135 -1.47 -8.53 7.94
N GLN A 136 -0.87 -8.76 6.78
CA GLN A 136 -1.50 -9.48 5.67
C GLN A 136 -1.54 -11.02 5.88
N LYS A 137 -0.63 -11.57 6.69
CA LYS A 137 -0.59 -13.00 7.03
C LYS A 137 -1.59 -13.38 8.12
N GLN A 138 -2.13 -12.44 8.87
CA GLN A 138 -3.21 -12.75 9.79
C GLN A 138 -4.39 -13.31 8.98
N PRO A 139 -4.81 -14.56 9.21
CA PRO A 139 -5.90 -15.13 8.46
C PRO A 139 -7.14 -14.28 8.72
N GLN A 140 -7.63 -13.59 7.69
CA GLN A 140 -9.07 -13.36 7.68
C GLN A 140 -9.66 -14.75 7.89
N LYS A 141 -10.45 -14.94 8.95
CA LYS A 141 -11.23 -16.15 9.18
C LYS A 141 -12.24 -16.27 8.02
N VAL A 142 -11.76 -16.66 6.88
CA VAL A 142 -12.62 -17.21 5.84
C VAL A 142 -13.12 -18.50 6.46
N ALA A 143 -14.40 -18.54 6.79
CA ALA A 143 -15.07 -19.76 7.16
C ALA A 143 -14.69 -20.79 6.10
N LYS A 144 -13.91 -21.81 6.50
CA LYS A 144 -13.58 -22.90 5.60
C LYS A 144 -14.91 -23.57 5.30
N THR A 145 -15.44 -23.34 4.12
CA THR A 145 -16.55 -24.14 3.61
C THR A 145 -16.03 -25.58 3.62
N GLN A 146 -16.51 -26.38 4.57
CA GLN A 146 -16.21 -27.80 4.59
C GLN A 146 -16.96 -28.41 3.39
N LEU A 147 -16.20 -28.82 2.40
CA LEU A 147 -16.75 -29.58 1.29
C LEU A 147 -17.27 -30.91 1.82
N PRO A 148 -18.39 -31.39 1.27
CA PRO A 148 -18.87 -32.75 1.59
C PRO A 148 -17.76 -33.79 1.37
N ARG A 149 -17.82 -34.90 2.11
CA ARG A 149 -16.83 -35.97 2.01
C ARG A 149 -16.77 -36.48 0.55
N GLY A 150 -15.58 -36.56 -0.02
CA GLY A 150 -15.39 -36.98 -1.42
C GLY A 150 -15.42 -35.84 -2.45
N TRP A 151 -15.65 -34.60 -2.01
CA TRP A 151 -15.63 -33.41 -2.91
C TRP A 151 -14.26 -32.71 -2.85
N PHE A 152 -13.77 -32.32 -4.00
CA PHE A 152 -12.51 -31.59 -4.15
C PHE A 152 -12.76 -30.23 -4.82
N ASN A 153 -12.08 -29.19 -4.36
CA ASN A 153 -12.05 -27.93 -5.08
C ASN A 153 -10.92 -27.93 -6.12
N SER A 154 -10.98 -26.99 -7.07
CA SER A 154 -10.00 -26.88 -8.15
C SER A 154 -8.56 -26.78 -7.66
N ALA A 155 -8.30 -26.12 -6.53
CA ALA A 155 -6.96 -25.98 -5.97
C ALA A 155 -6.43 -27.32 -5.41
N GLN A 156 -7.30 -28.18 -4.91
CA GLN A 156 -6.93 -29.53 -4.46
C GLN A 156 -6.62 -30.42 -5.66
N LEU A 157 -7.43 -30.34 -6.73
CA LEU A 157 -7.20 -31.09 -7.97
C LEU A 157 -5.87 -30.69 -8.63
N LEU A 158 -5.54 -29.39 -8.65
CA LEU A 158 -4.25 -28.90 -9.17
C LEU A 158 -3.06 -29.45 -8.36
N LYS A 159 -3.20 -29.63 -7.04
CA LYS A 159 -2.16 -30.25 -6.22
C LYS A 159 -1.96 -31.71 -6.59
N PHE A 160 -3.02 -32.45 -6.83
CA PHE A 160 -2.92 -33.86 -7.27
C PHE A 160 -2.21 -33.96 -8.63
N ALA A 161 -2.54 -33.09 -9.59
CA ALA A 161 -1.87 -33.05 -10.88
C ALA A 161 -0.36 -32.74 -10.79
N GLY A 162 0.08 -32.04 -9.75
CA GLY A 162 1.49 -31.79 -9.47
C GLY A 162 2.25 -32.96 -8.80
N ILE A 163 1.54 -33.97 -8.30
CA ILE A 163 2.11 -35.10 -7.56
C ILE A 163 2.16 -36.40 -8.41
N GLY A 164 1.22 -36.56 -9.32
CA GLY A 164 1.14 -37.77 -10.15
C GLY A 164 -0.12 -37.83 -11.00
N ASN A 165 -0.34 -39.00 -11.63
CA ASN A 165 -1.55 -39.27 -12.40
C ASN A 165 -2.61 -39.90 -11.48
N TYR A 166 -3.80 -39.32 -11.48
CA TYR A 166 -4.94 -39.79 -10.67
C TYR A 166 -6.19 -39.85 -11.53
N GLU A 167 -7.00 -40.89 -11.33
CA GLU A 167 -8.35 -40.99 -11.84
C GLU A 167 -9.30 -40.90 -10.65
N LEU A 168 -10.32 -40.07 -10.74
CA LEU A 168 -11.32 -39.86 -9.70
C LEU A 168 -12.66 -40.39 -10.24
N GLU A 169 -13.22 -41.36 -9.55
CA GLU A 169 -14.58 -41.84 -9.85
C GLU A 169 -15.59 -40.87 -9.26
N GLY A 170 -16.60 -40.51 -10.08
CA GLY A 170 -17.68 -39.55 -9.74
C GLY A 170 -18.86 -40.23 -9.04
#